data_04f71860bb132f06a4f81d9a82007d0d
#
_entry.id   04f71860bb132f06a4f81d9a82007d0d
#
_cell.length_a   1.000
_cell.length_b   1.000
_cell.length_c   1.000
_cell.angle_alpha   90.00
_cell.angle_beta   90.00
_cell.angle_gamma   90.00
#
_symmetry.space_group_name_H-M   'P 1'
#
loop_
_entity.id
_entity.type
_entity.pdbx_description
1 polymer ?
#
loop_
_entity_poly.entity_id
_entity_poly.type
_entity_poly.pdbx_seq_one_letter_code
_entity_poly.pdbx_strand_id
1 'polypeptide(L)'
;MARNKYPEETVKLILDVSTKMFCEKGYDNTSLQDIINETKLSKCAIYHHFDSKEDILKAIFQRIGNENAVIFAKIRDNDSLNGLEKLREIFKTAVFNSNQSVLLTVSPQLLNNPRFLAMQIEQMYEIVVPEFVEPVLEQGIKDKSLEIENSHEIAEVIMVLSNVWLNPLVEMTDKEGMEKRCNTFNALLNGIGIDTLLDEETISAFIQFCK
;
A
#
# COMPACT_ATOMS: atom_id res chain seq x y z
N MET A 1 2.98 -36.98 15.85
CA MET A 1 2.52 -35.58 15.67
C MET A 1 1.81 -35.49 14.32
N ALA A 2 0.53 -35.14 14.30
CA ALA A 2 -0.22 -35.00 13.04
C ALA A 2 0.38 -33.83 12.26
N ARG A 3 0.92 -34.12 11.07
CA ARG A 3 1.41 -33.13 10.12
C ARG A 3 0.21 -32.24 9.75
N ASN A 4 0.35 -30.91 9.93
CA ASN A 4 -0.72 -29.96 9.58
C ASN A 4 -1.11 -30.20 8.12
N LYS A 5 -2.35 -30.64 7.90
CA LYS A 5 -2.82 -31.07 6.58
C LYS A 5 -3.02 -29.91 5.61
N TYR A 6 -3.14 -28.67 6.14
CA TYR A 6 -3.38 -27.45 5.39
C TYR A 6 -2.58 -26.27 5.97
N PRO A 7 -1.27 -26.17 5.69
CA PRO A 7 -0.42 -25.09 6.22
C PRO A 7 -0.90 -23.71 5.77
N GLU A 8 -1.43 -23.57 4.55
CA GLU A 8 -1.93 -22.31 4.00
C GLU A 8 -3.19 -21.82 4.72
N GLU A 9 -4.12 -22.68 5.07
CA GLU A 9 -5.32 -22.33 5.85
C GLU A 9 -4.93 -21.86 7.26
N THR A 10 -3.90 -22.45 7.85
CA THR A 10 -3.41 -22.06 9.16
C THR A 10 -2.78 -20.66 9.11
N VAL A 11 -1.95 -20.39 8.12
CA VAL A 11 -1.35 -19.06 7.91
C VAL A 11 -2.46 -18.04 7.68
N LYS A 12 -3.42 -18.32 6.81
CA LYS A 12 -4.56 -17.45 6.57
C LYS A 12 -5.32 -17.12 7.85
N LEU A 13 -5.65 -18.13 8.66
CA LEU A 13 -6.35 -17.93 9.93
C LEU A 13 -5.54 -17.02 10.89
N ILE A 14 -4.23 -17.25 11.02
CA ILE A 14 -3.36 -16.42 11.87
C ILE A 14 -3.37 -14.98 11.38
N LEU A 15 -3.22 -14.74 10.07
CA LEU A 15 -3.21 -13.40 9.51
C LEU A 15 -4.56 -12.69 9.66
N ASP A 16 -5.68 -13.38 9.42
CA ASP A 16 -7.03 -12.79 9.52
C ASP A 16 -7.35 -12.39 10.98
N VAL A 17 -7.09 -13.28 11.93
CA VAL A 17 -7.30 -13.01 13.36
C VAL A 17 -6.38 -11.89 13.84
N SER A 18 -5.10 -11.93 13.46
CA SER A 18 -4.14 -10.89 13.87
C SER A 18 -4.50 -9.53 13.30
N THR A 19 -4.89 -9.46 12.01
CA THR A 19 -5.35 -8.23 11.38
C THR A 19 -6.52 -7.63 12.16
N LYS A 20 -7.55 -8.42 12.46
CA LYS A 20 -8.69 -7.99 13.24
C LYS A 20 -8.28 -7.44 14.61
N MET A 21 -7.45 -8.19 15.34
CA MET A 21 -7.00 -7.78 16.68
C MET A 21 -6.14 -6.50 16.64
N PHE A 22 -5.27 -6.35 15.64
CA PHE A 22 -4.47 -5.14 15.47
C PHE A 22 -5.33 -3.92 15.17
N CYS A 23 -6.40 -4.07 14.38
CA CYS A 23 -7.35 -2.99 14.10
C CYS A 23 -8.21 -2.62 15.32
N GLU A 24 -8.67 -3.62 16.10
CA GLU A 24 -9.61 -3.40 17.22
C GLU A 24 -8.90 -2.93 18.50
N LYS A 25 -7.75 -3.53 18.83
CA LYS A 25 -7.04 -3.29 20.10
C LYS A 25 -5.76 -2.47 19.93
N GLY A 26 -5.30 -2.29 18.70
CA GLY A 26 -3.99 -1.74 18.37
C GLY A 26 -2.88 -2.79 18.40
N TYR A 27 -1.85 -2.56 17.59
CA TYR A 27 -0.70 -3.46 17.48
C TYR A 27 0.03 -3.63 18.82
N ASP A 28 0.32 -2.53 19.53
CA ASP A 28 1.10 -2.57 20.77
C ASP A 28 0.35 -3.31 21.90
N ASN A 29 -0.97 -3.20 21.93
CA ASN A 29 -1.83 -3.81 22.94
C ASN A 29 -2.20 -5.28 22.61
N THR A 30 -1.72 -5.83 21.51
CA THR A 30 -1.95 -7.22 21.10
C THR A 30 -0.67 -8.02 21.31
N SER A 31 -0.69 -9.04 22.14
CA SER A 31 0.42 -9.95 22.33
C SER A 31 0.31 -11.19 21.42
N LEU A 32 1.43 -11.88 21.19
CA LEU A 32 1.41 -13.17 20.49
C LEU A 32 0.57 -14.21 21.24
N GLN A 33 0.52 -14.12 22.59
CA GLN A 33 -0.33 -14.99 23.41
C GLN A 33 -1.83 -14.73 23.18
N ASP A 34 -2.22 -13.48 22.95
CA ASP A 34 -3.61 -13.13 22.61
C ASP A 34 -4.01 -13.74 21.26
N ILE A 35 -3.11 -13.69 20.28
CA ILE A 35 -3.33 -14.32 18.97
C ILE A 35 -3.45 -15.82 19.10
N ILE A 36 -2.61 -16.48 19.91
CA ILE A 36 -2.70 -17.92 20.20
C ILE A 36 -4.08 -18.25 20.79
N ASN A 37 -4.52 -17.48 21.79
CA ASN A 37 -5.80 -17.70 22.47
C ASN A 37 -6.99 -17.51 21.51
N GLU A 38 -6.96 -16.49 20.66
CA GLU A 38 -8.06 -16.18 19.75
C GLU A 38 -8.14 -17.18 18.59
N THR A 39 -7.00 -17.56 18.00
CA THR A 39 -6.93 -18.57 16.93
C THR A 39 -7.28 -19.97 17.40
N LYS A 40 -7.19 -20.25 18.71
CA LYS A 40 -7.29 -21.58 19.32
C LYS A 40 -6.28 -22.60 18.77
N LEU A 41 -5.23 -22.11 18.16
CA LEU A 41 -4.10 -22.92 17.71
C LEU A 41 -3.15 -23.21 18.87
N SER A 42 -2.39 -24.31 18.78
CA SER A 42 -1.32 -24.55 19.73
C SER A 42 -0.19 -23.53 19.56
N LYS A 43 0.50 -23.21 20.65
CA LYS A 43 1.70 -22.36 20.62
C LYS A 43 2.71 -22.88 19.57
N CYS A 44 2.92 -24.18 19.50
CA CYS A 44 3.81 -24.82 18.54
C CYS A 44 3.36 -24.58 17.08
N ALA A 45 2.05 -24.58 16.80
CA ALA A 45 1.53 -24.34 15.47
C ALA A 45 1.78 -22.89 15.00
N ILE A 46 1.66 -21.92 15.89
CA ILE A 46 1.95 -20.51 15.53
C ILE A 46 3.46 -20.31 15.34
N TYR A 47 4.30 -20.78 16.28
CA TYR A 47 5.75 -20.63 16.18
C TYR A 47 6.37 -21.44 15.03
N HIS A 48 5.63 -22.40 14.43
CA HIS A 48 6.06 -23.07 13.22
C HIS A 48 6.02 -22.14 11.99
N HIS A 49 5.16 -21.14 11.99
CA HIS A 49 4.96 -20.20 10.87
C HIS A 49 5.55 -18.81 11.12
N PHE A 50 5.52 -18.34 12.38
CA PHE A 50 5.91 -16.99 12.74
C PHE A 50 6.67 -16.98 14.07
N ASP A 51 7.88 -16.43 14.06
CA ASP A 51 8.71 -16.33 15.25
C ASP A 51 8.29 -15.18 16.18
N SER A 52 7.63 -14.17 15.62
CA SER A 52 7.28 -12.96 16.35
C SER A 52 5.95 -12.34 15.84
N LYS A 53 5.38 -11.44 16.65
CA LYS A 53 4.27 -10.58 16.27
C LYS A 53 4.63 -9.68 15.07
N GLU A 54 5.88 -9.27 14.99
CA GLU A 54 6.41 -8.47 13.89
C GLU A 54 6.40 -9.26 12.56
N ASP A 55 6.74 -10.56 12.58
CA ASP A 55 6.69 -11.40 11.38
C ASP A 55 5.27 -11.60 10.87
N ILE A 56 4.31 -11.75 11.79
CA ILE A 56 2.88 -11.78 11.42
C ILE A 56 2.48 -10.47 10.75
N LEU A 57 2.91 -9.34 11.30
CA LEU A 57 2.59 -8.03 10.74
C LEU A 57 3.21 -7.84 9.35
N LYS A 58 4.48 -8.22 9.16
CA LYS A 58 5.14 -8.21 7.83
C LYS A 58 4.37 -9.08 6.82
N ALA A 59 3.93 -10.26 7.25
CA ALA A 59 3.14 -11.15 6.38
C ALA A 59 1.77 -10.58 6.03
N ILE A 60 1.11 -9.83 6.93
CA ILE A 60 -0.12 -9.10 6.64
C ILE A 60 0.12 -8.07 5.54
N PHE A 61 1.19 -7.26 5.64
CA PHE A 61 1.54 -6.28 4.62
C PHE A 61 1.89 -6.92 3.28
N GLN A 62 2.64 -8.02 3.30
CA GLN A 62 2.95 -8.77 2.08
C GLN A 62 1.67 -9.28 1.40
N ARG A 63 0.71 -9.77 2.17
CA ARG A 63 -0.61 -10.20 1.64
C ARG A 63 -1.34 -9.02 0.99
N ILE A 64 -1.41 -7.88 1.66
CA ILE A 64 -2.02 -6.66 1.12
C ILE A 64 -1.33 -6.22 -0.17
N GLY A 65 0.00 -6.23 -0.19
CA GLY A 65 0.78 -5.92 -1.39
C GLY A 65 0.45 -6.86 -2.56
N ASN A 66 0.36 -8.16 -2.30
CA ASN A 66 0.00 -9.15 -3.32
C ASN A 66 -1.44 -8.95 -3.84
N GLU A 67 -2.39 -8.63 -2.97
CA GLU A 67 -3.78 -8.32 -3.35
C GLU A 67 -3.83 -7.05 -4.23
N ASN A 68 -3.09 -6.01 -3.87
CA ASN A 68 -2.98 -4.78 -4.67
C ASN A 68 -2.33 -5.06 -6.03
N ALA A 69 -1.28 -5.87 -6.08
CA ALA A 69 -0.61 -6.24 -7.32
C ALA A 69 -1.57 -6.90 -8.33
N VAL A 70 -2.48 -7.77 -7.86
CA VAL A 70 -3.52 -8.38 -8.71
C VAL A 70 -4.47 -7.32 -9.27
N ILE A 71 -4.83 -6.32 -8.49
CA ILE A 71 -5.72 -5.23 -8.94
C ILE A 71 -4.99 -4.32 -9.92
N PHE A 72 -3.76 -3.92 -9.61
CA PHE A 72 -2.94 -3.07 -10.48
C PHE A 72 -2.64 -3.74 -11.83
N ALA A 73 -2.38 -5.06 -11.84
CA ALA A 73 -2.23 -5.81 -13.08
C ALA A 73 -3.50 -5.75 -13.95
N LYS A 74 -4.69 -5.88 -13.36
CA LYS A 74 -5.96 -5.76 -14.10
C LYS A 74 -6.16 -4.35 -14.67
N ILE A 75 -5.75 -3.31 -13.95
CA ILE A 75 -5.83 -1.93 -14.44
C ILE A 75 -4.83 -1.73 -15.58
N ARG A 76 -3.57 -2.15 -15.40
CA ARG A 76 -2.51 -2.07 -16.41
C ARG A 76 -2.93 -2.77 -17.72
N ASP A 77 -3.53 -3.95 -17.60
CA ASP A 77 -3.89 -4.80 -18.74
C ASP A 77 -5.28 -4.47 -19.33
N ASN A 78 -5.94 -3.41 -18.86
CA ASN A 78 -7.25 -2.99 -19.37
C ASN A 78 -7.13 -2.13 -20.62
N ASP A 79 -7.36 -2.71 -21.80
CA ASP A 79 -7.28 -2.04 -23.09
C ASP A 79 -8.32 -0.94 -23.33
N SER A 80 -9.35 -0.82 -22.49
CA SER A 80 -10.37 0.22 -22.61
C SER A 80 -9.96 1.57 -22.02
N LEU A 81 -8.84 1.62 -21.26
CA LEU A 81 -8.31 2.82 -20.63
C LEU A 81 -7.03 3.28 -21.30
N ASN A 82 -6.86 4.60 -21.48
CA ASN A 82 -5.59 5.20 -21.86
C ASN A 82 -4.61 5.25 -20.67
N GLY A 83 -3.34 5.63 -20.94
CA GLY A 83 -2.31 5.61 -19.89
C GLY A 83 -2.62 6.52 -18.70
N LEU A 84 -3.13 7.72 -18.93
CA LEU A 84 -3.52 8.65 -17.86
C LEU A 84 -4.69 8.12 -17.02
N GLU A 85 -5.69 7.53 -17.66
CA GLU A 85 -6.83 6.91 -16.97
C GLU A 85 -6.38 5.74 -16.10
N LYS A 86 -5.48 4.88 -16.60
CA LYS A 86 -4.90 3.78 -15.82
C LYS A 86 -4.12 4.29 -14.62
N LEU A 87 -3.32 5.33 -14.79
CA LEU A 87 -2.57 5.93 -13.70
C LEU A 87 -3.51 6.47 -12.62
N ARG A 88 -4.58 7.17 -12.99
CA ARG A 88 -5.63 7.64 -12.06
C ARG A 88 -6.30 6.49 -11.32
N GLU A 89 -6.66 5.42 -12.01
CA GLU A 89 -7.28 4.24 -11.39
C GLU A 89 -6.34 3.52 -10.41
N ILE A 90 -5.03 3.42 -10.70
CA ILE A 90 -4.03 2.88 -9.76
C ILE A 90 -4.01 3.72 -8.47
N PHE A 91 -3.93 5.04 -8.59
CA PHE A 91 -3.94 5.94 -7.43
C PHE A 91 -5.24 5.89 -6.65
N LYS A 92 -6.37 5.93 -7.33
CA LYS A 92 -7.70 5.81 -6.73
C LYS A 92 -7.85 4.50 -5.97
N THR A 93 -7.46 3.39 -6.59
CA THR A 93 -7.45 2.06 -5.95
C THR A 93 -6.57 2.04 -4.70
N ALA A 94 -5.36 2.60 -4.76
CA ALA A 94 -4.46 2.64 -3.62
C ALA A 94 -5.05 3.40 -2.42
N VAL A 95 -5.83 4.45 -2.66
CA VAL A 95 -6.46 5.28 -1.62
C VAL A 95 -7.75 4.65 -1.08
N PHE A 96 -8.59 4.06 -1.95
CA PHE A 96 -9.91 3.54 -1.59
C PHE A 96 -9.96 2.03 -1.31
N ASN A 97 -8.81 1.34 -1.32
CA ASN A 97 -8.77 -0.10 -1.05
C ASN A 97 -9.32 -0.41 0.34
N SER A 98 -10.08 -1.51 0.44
CA SER A 98 -10.64 -2.02 1.70
C SER A 98 -9.60 -2.27 2.80
N ASN A 99 -8.34 -2.49 2.41
CA ASN A 99 -7.22 -2.68 3.32
C ASN A 99 -6.65 -1.36 3.89
N GLN A 100 -7.14 -0.20 3.43
CA GLN A 100 -6.62 1.11 3.86
C GLN A 100 -6.76 1.32 5.36
N SER A 101 -7.87 0.89 5.97
CA SER A 101 -8.06 0.96 7.43
C SER A 101 -7.02 0.15 8.20
N VAL A 102 -6.62 -1.01 7.68
CA VAL A 102 -5.55 -1.85 8.26
C VAL A 102 -4.22 -1.13 8.17
N LEU A 103 -3.89 -0.62 6.98
CA LEU A 103 -2.65 0.13 6.76
C LEU A 103 -2.55 1.32 7.70
N LEU A 104 -3.59 2.14 7.82
CA LEU A 104 -3.61 3.32 8.69
C LEU A 104 -3.50 2.98 10.17
N THR A 105 -4.07 1.85 10.62
CA THR A 105 -4.06 1.47 12.03
C THR A 105 -2.72 0.89 12.47
N VAL A 106 -2.06 0.11 11.60
CA VAL A 106 -0.85 -0.64 11.97
C VAL A 106 0.45 -0.08 11.38
N SER A 107 0.37 0.74 10.34
CA SER A 107 1.56 1.34 9.71
C SER A 107 2.40 2.23 10.62
N PRO A 108 1.83 3.05 11.55
CA PRO A 108 2.65 3.91 12.39
C PRO A 108 3.73 3.16 13.18
N GLN A 109 3.43 1.94 13.65
CA GLN A 109 4.39 1.11 14.37
C GLN A 109 5.46 0.54 13.45
N LEU A 110 5.12 0.26 12.19
CA LEU A 110 6.05 -0.28 11.21
C LEU A 110 6.95 0.79 10.60
N LEU A 111 6.41 1.97 10.31
CA LEU A 111 7.21 3.08 9.76
C LEU A 111 8.28 3.57 10.74
N ASN A 112 8.09 3.35 12.05
CA ASN A 112 9.13 3.54 13.05
C ASN A 112 10.24 2.47 13.02
N ASN A 113 10.06 1.39 12.25
CA ASN A 113 11.08 0.37 12.06
C ASN A 113 11.86 0.63 10.75
N PRO A 114 13.15 1.05 10.81
CA PRO A 114 13.92 1.37 9.62
C PRO A 114 14.05 0.22 8.61
N ARG A 115 14.05 -1.03 9.10
CA ARG A 115 14.11 -2.21 8.23
C ARG A 115 12.83 -2.40 7.43
N PHE A 116 11.69 -2.13 8.06
CA PHE A 116 10.40 -2.21 7.36
C PHE A 116 10.28 -1.10 6.31
N LEU A 117 10.67 0.12 6.64
CA LEU A 117 10.67 1.23 5.70
C LEU A 117 11.59 0.93 4.50
N ALA A 118 12.79 0.39 4.76
CA ALA A 118 13.71 -0.02 3.69
C ALA A 118 13.08 -1.07 2.77
N MET A 119 12.41 -2.08 3.34
CA MET A 119 11.71 -3.11 2.57
C MET A 119 10.57 -2.54 1.71
N GLN A 120 9.81 -1.56 2.22
CA GLN A 120 8.75 -0.89 1.45
C GLN A 120 9.34 -0.10 0.26
N ILE A 121 10.45 0.59 0.49
CA ILE A 121 11.15 1.33 -0.56
C ILE A 121 11.70 0.35 -1.62
N GLU A 122 12.33 -0.74 -1.19
CA GLU A 122 12.82 -1.79 -2.09
C GLU A 122 11.70 -2.38 -2.96
N GLN A 123 10.56 -2.75 -2.36
CA GLN A 123 9.40 -3.24 -3.11
C GLN A 123 8.86 -2.22 -4.11
N MET A 124 8.88 -0.94 -3.75
CA MET A 124 8.45 0.14 -4.64
C MET A 124 9.32 0.19 -5.90
N TYR A 125 10.65 0.16 -5.74
CA TYR A 125 11.59 0.22 -6.86
C TYR A 125 11.69 -1.07 -7.66
N GLU A 126 11.64 -2.23 -7.00
CA GLU A 126 11.84 -3.52 -7.66
C GLU A 126 10.56 -4.11 -8.27
N ILE A 127 9.38 -3.73 -7.74
CA ILE A 127 8.11 -4.33 -8.16
C ILE A 127 7.13 -3.27 -8.67
N VAL A 128 6.77 -2.28 -7.83
CA VAL A 128 5.64 -1.40 -8.15
C VAL A 128 5.96 -0.50 -9.35
N VAL A 129 7.14 0.10 -9.37
CA VAL A 129 7.57 0.94 -10.49
C VAL A 129 7.64 0.14 -11.79
N PRO A 130 8.46 -0.91 -11.92
CA PRO A 130 8.66 -1.59 -13.20
C PRO A 130 7.45 -2.44 -13.66
N GLU A 131 6.67 -2.98 -12.73
CA GLU A 131 5.58 -3.87 -13.07
C GLU A 131 4.26 -3.14 -13.36
N PHE A 132 4.02 -1.99 -12.73
CA PHE A 132 2.71 -1.34 -12.78
C PHE A 132 2.72 0.12 -13.24
N VAL A 133 3.64 0.95 -12.76
CA VAL A 133 3.58 2.39 -13.02
C VAL A 133 4.27 2.75 -14.32
N GLU A 134 5.50 2.31 -14.52
CA GLU A 134 6.27 2.59 -15.75
C GLU A 134 5.57 2.09 -17.02
N PRO A 135 5.03 0.84 -17.11
CA PRO A 135 4.31 0.39 -18.31
C PRO A 135 3.06 1.23 -18.62
N VAL A 136 2.41 1.76 -17.58
CA VAL A 136 1.24 2.65 -17.75
C VAL A 136 1.67 4.02 -18.28
N LEU A 137 2.79 4.56 -17.79
CA LEU A 137 3.35 5.81 -18.31
C LEU A 137 3.83 5.65 -19.76
N GLU A 138 4.50 4.55 -20.11
CA GLU A 138 4.90 4.22 -21.48
C GLU A 138 3.69 4.14 -22.41
N GLN A 139 2.60 3.51 -21.96
CA GLN A 139 1.36 3.51 -22.73
C GLN A 139 0.84 4.94 -22.93
N GLY A 140 0.83 5.78 -21.88
CA GLY A 140 0.36 7.16 -21.93
C GLY A 140 1.16 8.01 -22.92
N ILE A 141 2.46 7.81 -23.03
CA ILE A 141 3.31 8.43 -24.05
C ILE A 141 2.87 7.96 -25.44
N LYS A 142 2.67 6.65 -25.62
CA LYS A 142 2.33 6.04 -26.91
C LYS A 142 0.94 6.44 -27.40
N ASP A 143 -0.05 6.50 -26.51
CA ASP A 143 -1.43 6.89 -26.83
C ASP A 143 -1.68 8.40 -26.76
N LYS A 144 -0.65 9.17 -26.40
CA LYS A 144 -0.65 10.64 -26.27
C LYS A 144 -1.58 11.18 -25.18
N SER A 145 -1.91 10.38 -24.19
CA SER A 145 -2.60 10.84 -22.98
C SER A 145 -1.66 11.47 -21.96
N LEU A 146 -0.34 11.31 -22.14
CA LEU A 146 0.72 11.93 -21.34
C LEU A 146 1.75 12.61 -22.27
N GLU A 147 2.19 13.81 -21.89
CA GLU A 147 3.22 14.57 -22.59
C GLU A 147 4.53 14.56 -21.79
N ILE A 148 5.02 13.36 -21.51
CA ILE A 148 6.25 13.14 -20.72
C ILE A 148 7.32 12.45 -21.58
N GLU A 149 8.57 12.59 -21.13
CA GLU A 149 9.70 11.83 -21.64
C GLU A 149 10.16 10.79 -20.62
N ASN A 150 11.08 10.45 -20.17
CA ASN A 150 11.67 9.66 -19.07
C ASN A 150 10.65 8.93 -18.17
N SER A 151 9.86 7.99 -18.74
CA SER A 151 8.80 7.26 -18.02
C SER A 151 9.28 6.58 -16.73
N HIS A 152 10.48 6.00 -16.75
CA HIS A 152 11.07 5.32 -15.59
C HIS A 152 11.32 6.29 -14.43
N GLU A 153 12.08 7.35 -14.65
CA GLU A 153 12.44 8.34 -13.64
C GLU A 153 11.19 9.08 -13.11
N ILE A 154 10.22 9.34 -13.99
CA ILE A 154 8.94 9.94 -13.58
C ILE A 154 8.13 8.96 -12.73
N ALA A 155 8.10 7.66 -13.06
CA ALA A 155 7.45 6.65 -12.24
C ALA A 155 8.07 6.59 -10.83
N GLU A 156 9.39 6.61 -10.72
CA GLU A 156 10.08 6.65 -9.43
C GLU A 156 9.71 7.90 -8.62
N VAL A 157 9.76 9.09 -9.24
CA VAL A 157 9.42 10.36 -8.57
C VAL A 157 7.97 10.35 -8.09
N ILE A 158 7.03 9.94 -8.93
CA ILE A 158 5.61 9.84 -8.56
C ILE A 158 5.44 8.92 -7.33
N MET A 159 6.08 7.76 -7.36
CA MET A 159 5.97 6.78 -6.28
C MET A 159 6.63 7.26 -4.98
N VAL A 160 7.78 7.92 -5.05
CA VAL A 160 8.42 8.51 -3.86
C VAL A 160 7.55 9.62 -3.28
N LEU A 161 7.06 10.54 -4.10
CA LEU A 161 6.21 11.63 -3.64
C LEU A 161 4.90 11.12 -3.02
N SER A 162 4.25 10.13 -3.63
CA SER A 162 2.98 9.59 -3.12
C SER A 162 3.14 8.75 -1.86
N ASN A 163 4.18 7.92 -1.76
CA ASN A 163 4.35 7.01 -0.62
C ASN A 163 5.11 7.61 0.57
N VAL A 164 5.88 8.68 0.35
CA VAL A 164 6.66 9.31 1.41
C VAL A 164 6.10 10.69 1.74
N TRP A 165 6.02 11.59 0.76
CA TRP A 165 5.67 12.99 1.00
C TRP A 165 4.16 13.22 1.20
N LEU A 166 3.29 12.53 0.44
CA LEU A 166 1.83 12.56 0.63
C LEU A 166 1.35 11.64 1.76
N ASN A 167 2.21 10.77 2.27
CA ASN A 167 1.81 9.81 3.29
C ASN A 167 1.71 10.48 4.67
N PRO A 168 0.48 10.64 5.24
CA PRO A 168 0.29 11.30 6.52
C PRO A 168 0.90 10.54 7.71
N LEU A 169 1.28 9.27 7.51
CA LEU A 169 1.92 8.44 8.52
C LEU A 169 3.44 8.63 8.55
N VAL A 170 4.04 9.10 7.46
CA VAL A 170 5.47 9.43 7.39
C VAL A 170 5.72 10.82 7.94
N GLU A 171 4.94 11.80 7.48
CA GLU A 171 5.05 13.18 7.92
C GLU A 171 3.66 13.72 8.25
N MET A 172 3.37 13.82 9.54
CA MET A 172 2.07 14.28 10.05
C MET A 172 1.76 15.71 9.57
N THR A 173 0.52 15.91 9.13
CA THR A 173 0.00 17.22 8.74
C THR A 173 -1.48 17.31 9.10
N ASP A 174 -2.00 18.53 9.23
CA ASP A 174 -3.43 18.77 9.37
C ASP A 174 -4.15 18.71 8.02
N LYS A 175 -5.44 18.85 8.04
CA LYS A 175 -6.29 18.79 6.84
C LYS A 175 -5.92 19.82 5.78
N GLU A 176 -5.65 21.07 6.21
CA GLU A 176 -5.26 22.16 5.31
C GLU A 176 -3.88 21.90 4.69
N GLY A 177 -2.95 21.40 5.48
CA GLY A 177 -1.60 21.01 5.01
C GLY A 177 -1.67 19.86 4.02
N MET A 178 -2.52 18.85 4.23
CA MET A 178 -2.71 17.75 3.28
C MET A 178 -3.32 18.23 1.96
N GLU A 179 -4.32 19.08 2.02
CA GLU A 179 -4.92 19.67 0.82
C GLU A 179 -3.86 20.44 -0.01
N LYS A 180 -3.04 21.26 0.66
CA LYS A 180 -1.93 21.96 0.01
C LYS A 180 -0.91 21.01 -0.61
N ARG A 181 -0.58 19.89 0.06
CA ARG A 181 0.30 18.86 -0.51
C ARG A 181 -0.29 18.22 -1.76
N CYS A 182 -1.55 17.79 -1.72
CA CYS A 182 -2.22 17.20 -2.88
C CYS A 182 -2.27 18.17 -4.07
N ASN A 183 -2.63 19.43 -3.81
CA ASN A 183 -2.66 20.46 -4.85
C ASN A 183 -1.26 20.75 -5.41
N THR A 184 -0.22 20.77 -4.57
CA THR A 184 1.17 20.93 -5.00
C THR A 184 1.64 19.72 -5.82
N PHE A 185 1.27 18.51 -5.41
CA PHE A 185 1.56 17.28 -6.17
C PHE A 185 0.96 17.35 -7.58
N ASN A 186 -0.32 17.68 -7.72
CA ASN A 186 -0.95 17.87 -9.01
C ASN A 186 -0.27 18.97 -9.84
N ALA A 187 0.09 20.09 -9.22
CA ALA A 187 0.77 21.20 -9.92
C ALA A 187 2.16 20.80 -10.45
N LEU A 188 2.92 20.01 -9.68
CA LEU A 188 4.22 19.47 -10.10
C LEU A 188 4.04 18.51 -11.29
N LEU A 189 3.06 17.62 -11.24
CA LEU A 189 2.80 16.67 -12.32
C LEU A 189 2.29 17.38 -13.59
N ASN A 190 1.42 18.37 -13.45
CA ASN A 190 0.98 19.20 -14.59
C ASN A 190 2.16 19.92 -15.24
N GLY A 191 3.13 20.40 -14.45
CA GLY A 191 4.33 21.05 -14.95
C GLY A 191 5.25 20.16 -15.77
N ILE A 192 5.12 18.83 -15.65
CA ILE A 192 5.90 17.85 -16.42
C ILE A 192 5.08 17.11 -17.48
N GLY A 193 3.81 17.47 -17.72
CA GLY A 193 2.98 16.90 -18.79
C GLY A 193 2.03 15.77 -18.36
N ILE A 194 1.77 15.64 -17.05
CA ILE A 194 0.75 14.71 -16.51
C ILE A 194 -0.42 15.54 -15.99
N ASP A 195 -1.55 15.51 -16.68
CA ASP A 195 -2.76 16.21 -16.25
C ASP A 195 -3.29 15.64 -14.92
N THR A 196 -3.93 16.50 -14.13
CA THR A 196 -4.48 16.25 -12.78
C THR A 196 -4.65 14.79 -12.42
N LEU A 197 -3.78 14.27 -11.56
CA LEU A 197 -3.78 12.87 -11.16
C LEU A 197 -4.73 12.60 -9.98
N LEU A 198 -4.72 13.49 -8.98
CA LEU A 198 -5.60 13.40 -7.82
C LEU A 198 -6.84 14.27 -8.05
N ASP A 199 -8.00 13.64 -8.27
CA ASP A 199 -9.29 14.32 -8.33
C ASP A 199 -9.78 14.78 -6.93
N GLU A 200 -10.86 15.57 -6.88
CA GLU A 200 -11.41 16.07 -5.62
C GLU A 200 -11.81 14.96 -4.65
N GLU A 201 -12.31 13.83 -5.17
CA GLU A 201 -12.68 12.67 -4.36
C GLU A 201 -11.45 12.04 -3.70
N THR A 202 -10.39 11.86 -4.47
CA THR A 202 -9.11 11.32 -3.99
C THR A 202 -8.45 12.26 -2.97
N ILE A 203 -8.44 13.57 -3.23
CA ILE A 203 -7.93 14.59 -2.29
C ILE A 203 -8.75 14.56 -0.99
N SER A 204 -10.08 14.50 -1.09
CA SER A 204 -10.95 14.40 0.09
C SER A 204 -10.67 13.16 0.93
N ALA A 205 -10.36 12.03 0.29
CA ALA A 205 -9.99 10.81 0.98
C ALA A 205 -8.64 10.97 1.73
N PHE A 206 -7.63 11.57 1.11
CA PHE A 206 -6.36 11.88 1.80
C PHE A 206 -6.57 12.76 3.03
N ILE A 207 -7.43 13.81 2.92
CA ILE A 207 -7.75 14.72 4.02
C ILE A 207 -8.43 14.00 5.20
N GLN A 208 -9.26 12.99 4.93
CA GLN A 208 -9.91 12.20 5.99
C GLN A 208 -8.93 11.41 6.87
N PHE A 209 -7.74 11.10 6.36
CA PHE A 209 -6.70 10.40 7.14
C PHE A 209 -5.91 11.35 8.05
N CYS A 210 -6.08 12.66 7.92
CA CYS A 210 -5.45 13.67 8.77
C CYS A 210 -6.29 13.97 10.01
N LYS A 211 -5.61 14.26 11.12
CA LYS A 211 -6.26 14.62 12.39
C LYS A 211 -6.67 16.09 12.42
#